data_ca1a32561b2a6bad28a57c6f064f2d5d
#
_entry.id   ca1a32561b2a6bad28a57c6f064f2d5d
#
_cell.length_a   1.000
_cell.length_b   1.000
_cell.length_c   1.000
_cell.angle_alpha   90.00
_cell.angle_beta   90.00
_cell.angle_gamma   90.00
#
_symmetry.space_group_name_H-M   'P 1'
#
loop_
_entity.id
_entity.type
_entity.pdbx_description
1 polymer ?
#
loop_
_entity_poly.entity_id
_entity_poly.type
_entity_poly.pdbx_seq_one_letter_code
_entity_poly.pdbx_strand_id
1 'polypeptide(L)'
;GPAIDVLCQAIEMIQPDAYVDLGDVGEWGAFSAWKWKRKTKPPLEFIVPELEQDVEDVNKGMDIIDEALDKAKCPERHFCEGNHDNWLNMFVDAHPYLKQYRFDKAVKLADRGYTYHPMGKRLKMGKLYFYHGNQYGGQYHAANHIRKLGCNIMYGHWHDLQQHSATHVDGPKSAWSIGCLKDMAEESNTWLQNRAINWAHAFAVVDFYNNGLFTVHVVQIINGRTSLWGELIDGN
;
A
#
# COMPACT_ATOMS: atom_id res chain seq x y z
N GLY A 1 0.23 -3.82 -14.83
CA GLY A 1 -1.11 -4.31 -15.19
C GLY A 1 -2.15 -3.20 -15.08
N PRO A 2 -3.39 -3.40 -15.59
CA PRO A 2 -4.35 -2.32 -15.84
C PRO A 2 -4.61 -1.37 -14.65
N ALA A 3 -4.62 -1.86 -13.41
CA ALA A 3 -4.84 -1.01 -12.24
C ALA A 3 -3.66 -0.06 -11.98
N ILE A 4 -2.43 -0.53 -12.17
CA ILE A 4 -1.22 0.31 -12.06
C ILE A 4 -1.16 1.30 -13.21
N ASP A 5 -1.52 0.89 -14.42
CA ASP A 5 -1.51 1.76 -15.60
C ASP A 5 -2.53 2.90 -15.45
N VAL A 6 -3.71 2.63 -14.84
CA VAL A 6 -4.68 3.67 -14.45
C VAL A 6 -4.09 4.61 -13.40
N LEU A 7 -3.41 4.08 -12.36
CA LEU A 7 -2.76 4.93 -11.36
C LEU A 7 -1.71 5.85 -11.99
N CYS A 8 -0.85 5.31 -12.87
CA CYS A 8 0.20 6.10 -13.54
C CYS A 8 -0.39 7.23 -14.39
N GLN A 9 -1.43 6.94 -15.19
CA GLN A 9 -2.14 7.98 -15.95
C GLN A 9 -2.78 9.04 -15.04
N ALA A 10 -3.37 8.61 -13.93
CA ALA A 10 -3.92 9.52 -12.93
C ALA A 10 -2.85 10.41 -12.30
N ILE A 11 -1.68 9.86 -11.93
CA ILE A 11 -0.54 10.63 -11.41
C ILE A 11 -0.09 11.69 -12.42
N GLU A 12 0.09 11.33 -13.69
CA GLU A 12 0.49 12.27 -14.74
C GLU A 12 -0.56 13.38 -14.97
N MET A 13 -1.86 13.05 -14.83
CA MET A 13 -2.95 14.01 -14.98
C MET A 13 -3.08 14.94 -13.76
N ILE A 14 -2.97 14.40 -12.54
CA ILE A 14 -3.14 15.15 -11.27
C ILE A 14 -1.93 16.02 -10.99
N GLN A 15 -0.72 15.53 -11.30
CA GLN A 15 0.57 16.14 -10.91
C GLN A 15 0.62 16.42 -9.40
N PRO A 16 0.56 15.38 -8.55
CA PRO A 16 0.42 15.55 -7.11
C PRO A 16 1.67 16.19 -6.48
N ASP A 17 1.46 16.99 -5.44
CA ASP A 17 2.55 17.52 -4.61
C ASP A 17 3.19 16.45 -3.72
N ALA A 18 2.44 15.39 -3.40
CA ALA A 18 2.95 14.28 -2.62
C ALA A 18 2.31 12.95 -3.06
N TYR A 19 3.09 11.88 -3.02
CA TYR A 19 2.64 10.49 -3.21
C TYR A 19 2.86 9.69 -1.92
N VAL A 20 1.87 8.90 -1.53
CA VAL A 20 1.96 8.04 -0.36
C VAL A 20 1.65 6.60 -0.75
N ASP A 21 2.67 5.74 -0.70
CA ASP A 21 2.49 4.30 -0.78
C ASP A 21 2.14 3.73 0.60
N LEU A 22 1.12 2.88 0.67
CA LEU A 22 0.65 2.30 1.93
C LEU A 22 1.24 0.91 2.22
N GLY A 23 2.24 0.48 1.45
CA GLY A 23 3.00 -0.74 1.68
C GLY A 23 2.38 -2.01 1.11
N ASP A 24 3.03 -3.14 1.40
CA ASP A 24 2.76 -4.45 0.84
C ASP A 24 2.95 -4.47 -0.69
N VAL A 25 4.05 -3.84 -1.16
CA VAL A 25 4.41 -3.80 -2.59
C VAL A 25 4.88 -5.16 -3.13
N GLY A 26 5.24 -6.09 -2.24
CA GLY A 26 5.66 -7.45 -2.56
C GLY A 26 4.94 -8.49 -1.72
N GLU A 27 4.76 -9.69 -2.29
CA GLU A 27 4.20 -10.83 -1.54
C GLU A 27 5.19 -11.40 -0.53
N TRP A 28 6.48 -11.34 -0.83
CA TRP A 28 7.56 -11.90 -0.01
C TRP A 28 7.26 -13.32 0.46
N GLY A 29 6.80 -14.15 -0.47
CA GLY A 29 6.23 -15.46 -0.21
C GLY A 29 7.13 -16.39 0.59
N ALA A 30 8.45 -16.34 0.37
CA ALA A 30 9.44 -17.11 1.11
C ALA A 30 9.45 -16.80 2.62
N PHE A 31 8.99 -15.61 3.03
CA PHE A 31 9.04 -15.13 4.42
C PHE A 31 7.67 -15.09 5.08
N SER A 32 6.60 -15.39 4.34
CA SER A 32 5.23 -15.36 4.83
C SER A 32 5.06 -16.16 6.13
N ALA A 33 4.64 -15.47 7.19
CA ALA A 33 4.32 -16.11 8.46
C ALA A 33 3.18 -17.14 8.33
N TRP A 34 2.29 -16.97 7.36
CA TRP A 34 1.17 -17.86 7.09
C TRP A 34 1.59 -19.12 6.32
N LYS A 35 2.40 -18.97 5.26
CA LYS A 35 2.90 -20.07 4.42
C LYS A 35 3.64 -21.12 5.27
N TRP A 36 4.40 -20.65 6.28
CA TRP A 36 5.27 -21.49 7.09
C TRP A 36 4.74 -21.82 8.49
N LYS A 37 3.52 -21.39 8.85
CA LYS A 37 2.94 -21.58 10.19
C LYS A 37 2.92 -23.06 10.65
N ARG A 38 2.79 -24.01 9.72
CA ARG A 38 2.73 -25.45 9.98
C ARG A 38 3.71 -26.27 9.13
N LYS A 39 4.70 -25.62 8.54
CA LYS A 39 5.68 -26.25 7.64
C LYS A 39 7.09 -25.83 8.06
N THR A 40 8.05 -26.71 7.82
CA THR A 40 9.46 -26.37 7.99
C THR A 40 9.89 -25.45 6.85
N LYS A 41 10.53 -24.32 7.17
CA LYS A 41 11.13 -23.45 6.15
C LYS A 41 12.25 -24.20 5.43
N PRO A 42 12.38 -24.05 4.10
CA PRO A 42 13.51 -24.63 3.39
C PRO A 42 14.84 -24.00 3.82
N PRO A 43 15.97 -24.67 3.53
CA PRO A 43 17.29 -24.07 3.70
C PRO A 43 17.46 -22.77 2.93
N LEU A 44 18.39 -21.91 3.38
CA LEU A 44 18.64 -20.59 2.80
C LEU A 44 19.01 -20.64 1.32
N GLU A 45 19.70 -21.68 0.89
CA GLU A 45 20.06 -21.88 -0.52
C GLU A 45 18.86 -21.94 -1.48
N PHE A 46 17.68 -22.31 -0.97
CA PHE A 46 16.42 -22.28 -1.72
C PHE A 46 15.62 -20.98 -1.53
N ILE A 47 15.81 -20.30 -0.40
CA ILE A 47 15.10 -19.05 -0.07
C ILE A 47 15.74 -17.86 -0.79
N VAL A 48 17.07 -17.79 -0.85
CA VAL A 48 17.75 -16.61 -1.41
C VAL A 48 17.44 -16.36 -2.88
N PRO A 49 17.42 -17.36 -3.77
CA PRO A 49 17.00 -17.14 -5.16
C PRO A 49 15.55 -16.64 -5.30
N GLU A 50 14.61 -17.17 -4.47
CA GLU A 50 13.22 -16.68 -4.45
C GLU A 50 13.18 -15.22 -3.98
N LEU A 51 13.95 -14.85 -2.96
CA LEU A 51 14.08 -13.47 -2.49
C LEU A 51 14.65 -12.54 -3.56
N GLU A 52 15.70 -12.95 -4.27
CA GLU A 52 16.30 -12.13 -5.32
C GLU A 52 15.32 -11.87 -6.45
N GLN A 53 14.51 -12.86 -6.82
CA GLN A 53 13.45 -12.71 -7.81
C GLN A 53 12.35 -11.75 -7.30
N ASP A 54 11.88 -11.94 -6.06
CA ASP A 54 10.89 -11.04 -5.45
C ASP A 54 11.40 -9.58 -5.43
N VAL A 55 12.68 -9.36 -5.06
CA VAL A 55 13.32 -8.03 -5.07
C VAL A 55 13.35 -7.44 -6.47
N GLU A 56 13.71 -8.23 -7.48
CA GLU A 56 13.75 -7.76 -8.87
C GLU A 56 12.35 -7.36 -9.35
N ASP A 57 11.33 -8.19 -9.09
CA ASP A 57 9.97 -7.95 -9.55
C ASP A 57 9.32 -6.76 -8.85
N VAL A 58 9.55 -6.58 -7.54
CA VAL A 58 9.10 -5.40 -6.81
C VAL A 58 9.77 -4.13 -7.34
N ASN A 59 11.09 -4.15 -7.58
CA ASN A 59 11.79 -3.00 -8.14
C ASN A 59 11.23 -2.63 -9.54
N LYS A 60 10.95 -3.60 -10.41
CA LYS A 60 10.30 -3.34 -11.72
C LYS A 60 8.93 -2.68 -11.55
N GLY A 61 8.13 -3.14 -10.59
CA GLY A 61 6.82 -2.55 -10.30
C GLY A 61 6.94 -1.11 -9.80
N MET A 62 7.89 -0.84 -8.91
CA MET A 62 8.16 0.50 -8.41
C MET A 62 8.72 1.43 -9.51
N ASP A 63 9.58 0.94 -10.40
CA ASP A 63 10.12 1.72 -11.52
C ASP A 63 9.00 2.29 -12.41
N ILE A 64 7.91 1.55 -12.62
CA ILE A 64 6.75 2.01 -13.40
C ILE A 64 6.06 3.20 -12.71
N ILE A 65 5.86 3.11 -11.40
CA ILE A 65 5.22 4.19 -10.62
C ILE A 65 6.16 5.40 -10.53
N ASP A 66 7.46 5.16 -10.30
CA ASP A 66 8.46 6.22 -10.22
C ASP A 66 8.57 7.01 -11.54
N GLU A 67 8.49 6.33 -12.69
CA GLU A 67 8.49 7.00 -14.00
C GLU A 67 7.30 7.98 -14.12
N ALA A 68 6.10 7.59 -13.68
CA ALA A 68 4.93 8.46 -13.67
C ALA A 68 5.09 9.63 -12.70
N LEU A 69 5.65 9.38 -11.50
CA LEU A 69 5.93 10.41 -10.51
C LEU A 69 7.00 11.42 -11.00
N ASP A 70 8.01 10.94 -11.73
CA ASP A 70 9.04 11.79 -12.32
C ASP A 70 8.47 12.67 -13.43
N LYS A 71 7.64 12.11 -14.32
CA LYS A 71 6.91 12.87 -15.35
C LYS A 71 6.01 13.94 -14.73
N ALA A 72 5.31 13.59 -13.66
CA ALA A 72 4.46 14.51 -12.91
C ALA A 72 5.26 15.50 -12.06
N LYS A 73 6.59 15.34 -11.93
CA LYS A 73 7.48 16.13 -11.07
C LYS A 73 7.04 16.16 -9.61
N CYS A 74 6.52 15.02 -9.11
CA CYS A 74 6.07 14.89 -7.73
C CYS A 74 7.23 15.06 -6.74
N PRO A 75 7.23 16.13 -5.91
CA PRO A 75 8.38 16.47 -5.07
C PRO A 75 8.51 15.64 -3.80
N GLU A 76 7.40 15.14 -3.26
CA GLU A 76 7.41 14.37 -2.03
C GLU A 76 6.91 12.96 -2.26
N ARG A 77 7.67 11.95 -1.80
CA ARG A 77 7.31 10.54 -1.88
C ARG A 77 7.45 9.90 -0.51
N HIS A 78 6.40 9.22 -0.06
CA HIS A 78 6.37 8.55 1.23
C HIS A 78 6.02 7.07 1.04
N PHE A 79 6.65 6.23 1.84
CA PHE A 79 6.37 4.79 1.88
C PHE A 79 6.05 4.38 3.31
N CYS A 80 4.85 3.86 3.55
CA CYS A 80 4.41 3.30 4.82
C CYS A 80 4.57 1.78 4.79
N GLU A 81 5.51 1.24 5.54
CA GLU A 81 5.82 -0.19 5.54
C GLU A 81 4.60 -1.05 5.84
N GLY A 82 4.34 -2.03 4.97
CA GLY A 82 3.33 -3.05 5.14
C GLY A 82 3.80 -4.25 5.96
N ASN A 83 2.87 -5.14 6.30
CA ASN A 83 3.24 -6.31 7.09
C ASN A 83 4.01 -7.37 6.27
N HIS A 84 3.77 -7.47 4.97
CA HIS A 84 4.56 -8.33 4.09
C HIS A 84 5.99 -7.79 3.96
N ASP A 85 6.15 -6.48 3.76
CA ASP A 85 7.46 -5.83 3.70
C ASP A 85 8.25 -6.04 5.00
N ASN A 86 7.55 -5.97 6.15
CA ASN A 86 8.16 -6.21 7.46
C ASN A 86 8.56 -7.68 7.68
N TRP A 87 7.94 -8.67 7.03
CA TRP A 87 8.41 -10.06 7.11
C TRP A 87 9.84 -10.21 6.60
N LEU A 88 10.19 -9.49 5.54
CA LEU A 88 11.57 -9.45 5.05
C LEU A 88 12.51 -8.85 6.08
N ASN A 89 12.14 -7.72 6.71
CA ASN A 89 12.92 -7.12 7.77
C ASN A 89 13.11 -8.05 8.98
N MET A 90 12.04 -8.71 9.42
CA MET A 90 12.12 -9.72 10.51
C MET A 90 13.04 -10.89 10.15
N PHE A 91 13.02 -11.34 8.90
CA PHE A 91 13.92 -12.38 8.43
C PHE A 91 15.38 -11.91 8.44
N VAL A 92 15.66 -10.72 7.97
CA VAL A 92 17.01 -10.12 7.97
C VAL A 92 17.52 -9.89 9.40
N ASP A 93 16.66 -9.48 10.32
CA ASP A 93 17.03 -9.31 11.73
C ASP A 93 17.47 -10.64 12.39
N ALA A 94 16.86 -11.76 11.96
CA ALA A 94 17.28 -13.10 12.35
C ALA A 94 18.54 -13.60 11.61
N HIS A 95 18.93 -12.94 10.50
CA HIS A 95 20.06 -13.32 9.65
C HIS A 95 20.92 -12.08 9.30
N PRO A 96 21.68 -11.51 10.25
CA PRO A 96 22.36 -10.20 10.07
C PRO A 96 23.36 -10.12 8.92
N TYR A 97 23.85 -11.26 8.42
CA TYR A 97 24.72 -11.33 7.24
C TYR A 97 23.98 -11.04 5.93
N LEU A 98 22.62 -11.00 5.95
CA LEU A 98 21.76 -10.63 4.81
C LEU A 98 21.28 -9.18 4.88
N LYS A 99 21.96 -8.31 5.63
CA LYS A 99 21.52 -6.92 5.88
C LYS A 99 21.30 -6.07 4.61
N GLN A 100 21.90 -6.46 3.49
CA GLN A 100 21.67 -5.82 2.18
C GLN A 100 20.25 -6.02 1.67
N TYR A 101 19.55 -7.07 2.14
CA TYR A 101 18.17 -7.37 1.79
C TYR A 101 17.15 -6.77 2.75
N ARG A 102 17.56 -5.88 3.68
CA ARG A 102 16.54 -5.11 4.42
C ARG A 102 15.62 -4.42 3.42
N PHE A 103 14.32 -4.45 3.68
CA PHE A 103 13.30 -3.99 2.74
C PHE A 103 13.64 -2.64 2.11
N ASP A 104 13.87 -1.62 2.94
CA ASP A 104 14.20 -0.25 2.48
C ASP A 104 15.41 -0.18 1.54
N LYS A 105 16.39 -1.07 1.74
CA LYS A 105 17.60 -1.17 0.91
C LYS A 105 17.36 -2.00 -0.35
N ALA A 106 16.69 -3.15 -0.20
CA ALA A 106 16.41 -4.06 -1.31
C ALA A 106 15.57 -3.37 -2.40
N VAL A 107 14.58 -2.57 -2.00
CA VAL A 107 13.74 -1.81 -2.93
C VAL A 107 14.23 -0.37 -3.18
N LYS A 108 15.42 0.00 -2.64
CA LYS A 108 16.13 1.27 -2.90
C LYS A 108 15.30 2.51 -2.59
N LEU A 109 14.51 2.51 -1.51
CA LEU A 109 13.59 3.61 -1.20
C LEU A 109 14.26 4.98 -1.15
N ALA A 110 15.44 5.07 -0.53
CA ALA A 110 16.17 6.34 -0.44
C ALA A 110 16.65 6.84 -1.81
N ASP A 111 17.15 5.95 -2.67
CA ASP A 111 17.63 6.30 -4.02
C ASP A 111 16.47 6.75 -4.93
N ARG A 112 15.26 6.23 -4.68
CA ARG A 112 14.00 6.60 -5.36
C ARG A 112 13.36 7.89 -4.80
N GLY A 113 13.97 8.48 -3.77
CA GLY A 113 13.46 9.71 -3.13
C GLY A 113 12.30 9.49 -2.15
N TYR A 114 12.05 8.26 -1.68
CA TYR A 114 11.01 8.00 -0.70
C TYR A 114 11.48 8.27 0.73
N THR A 115 10.63 8.96 1.50
CA THR A 115 10.72 8.98 2.96
C THR A 115 10.06 7.72 3.51
N TYR A 116 10.85 6.87 4.14
CA TYR A 116 10.39 5.59 4.68
C TYR A 116 9.81 5.72 6.10
N HIS A 117 8.61 5.19 6.28
CA HIS A 117 7.91 5.11 7.56
C HIS A 117 7.79 3.64 7.98
N PRO A 118 8.66 3.15 8.89
CA PRO A 118 8.67 1.75 9.30
C PRO A 118 7.37 1.34 9.99
N MET A 119 7.12 0.04 10.03
CA MET A 119 5.93 -0.57 10.64
C MET A 119 5.63 0.04 12.01
N GLY A 120 4.37 0.41 12.22
CA GLY A 120 3.90 1.07 13.45
C GLY A 120 4.08 2.58 13.49
N LYS A 121 4.85 3.18 12.60
CA LYS A 121 4.86 4.64 12.40
C LYS A 121 3.69 5.07 11.52
N ARG A 122 3.17 6.24 11.79
CA ARG A 122 2.12 6.87 10.99
C ARG A 122 2.64 8.17 10.41
N LEU A 123 2.51 8.31 9.11
CA LEU A 123 2.71 9.60 8.43
C LEU A 123 1.53 10.51 8.79
N LYS A 124 1.79 11.77 9.07
CA LYS A 124 0.76 12.78 9.27
C LYS A 124 0.93 13.90 8.25
N MET A 125 -0.12 14.15 7.48
CA MET A 125 -0.24 15.31 6.60
C MET A 125 -1.51 16.08 6.98
N GLY A 126 -1.37 17.35 7.30
CA GLY A 126 -2.49 18.13 7.82
C GLY A 126 -3.17 17.45 9.02
N LYS A 127 -4.48 17.20 8.90
CA LYS A 127 -5.29 16.50 9.93
C LYS A 127 -5.58 15.04 9.57
N LEU A 128 -4.90 14.47 8.59
CA LEU A 128 -5.03 13.08 8.16
C LEU A 128 -3.76 12.30 8.48
N TYR A 129 -3.93 11.07 8.97
CA TYR A 129 -2.85 10.12 9.17
C TYR A 129 -2.91 9.02 8.11
N PHE A 130 -1.73 8.50 7.75
CA PHE A 130 -1.54 7.40 6.80
C PHE A 130 -0.72 6.31 7.46
N TYR A 131 -1.05 5.07 7.18
CA TYR A 131 -0.25 3.91 7.54
C TYR A 131 -0.79 2.65 6.81
N HIS A 132 -0.12 1.51 6.94
CA HIS A 132 -0.54 0.30 6.23
C HIS A 132 -1.94 -0.20 6.63
N GLY A 133 -2.26 -0.32 7.93
CA GLY A 133 -3.62 -0.65 8.37
C GLY A 133 -3.84 -2.01 9.00
N ASN A 134 -2.80 -2.82 9.21
CA ASN A 134 -2.89 -4.19 9.72
C ASN A 134 -3.28 -4.34 11.20
N GLN A 135 -3.35 -3.23 11.97
CA GLN A 135 -3.49 -3.29 13.43
C GLN A 135 -4.92 -3.59 13.90
N TYR A 136 -5.94 -3.15 13.17
CA TYR A 136 -7.34 -3.26 13.62
C TYR A 136 -8.19 -3.88 12.53
N GLY A 137 -8.58 -5.14 12.75
CA GLY A 137 -9.32 -5.94 11.80
C GLY A 137 -10.80 -6.13 12.11
N GLY A 138 -11.39 -7.09 11.39
CA GLY A 138 -12.78 -7.49 11.50
C GLY A 138 -13.67 -6.88 10.42
N GLN A 139 -14.92 -7.32 10.34
CA GLN A 139 -15.87 -6.92 9.29
C GLN A 139 -16.05 -5.38 9.19
N TYR A 140 -15.94 -4.67 10.31
CA TYR A 140 -16.10 -3.21 10.40
C TYR A 140 -14.78 -2.56 10.82
N HIS A 141 -13.69 -2.91 10.14
CA HIS A 141 -12.36 -2.44 10.52
C HIS A 141 -12.21 -0.91 10.45
N ALA A 142 -12.91 -0.21 9.54
CA ALA A 142 -12.91 1.26 9.52
C ALA A 142 -13.47 1.85 10.82
N ALA A 143 -14.57 1.30 11.34
CA ALA A 143 -15.10 1.69 12.65
C ALA A 143 -14.13 1.36 13.79
N ASN A 144 -13.45 0.20 13.70
CA ASN A 144 -12.46 -0.21 14.71
C ASN A 144 -11.26 0.74 14.73
N HIS A 145 -10.79 1.22 13.55
CA HIS A 145 -9.73 2.21 13.45
C HIS A 145 -10.12 3.53 14.18
N ILE A 146 -11.31 4.07 13.90
CA ILE A 146 -11.79 5.28 14.55
C ILE A 146 -11.88 5.09 16.07
N ARG A 147 -12.51 4.01 16.51
CA ARG A 147 -12.68 3.71 17.95
C ARG A 147 -11.36 3.61 18.70
N LYS A 148 -10.32 3.08 18.04
CA LYS A 148 -9.01 2.84 18.67
C LYS A 148 -8.05 4.03 18.54
N LEU A 149 -8.10 4.76 17.44
CA LEU A 149 -7.14 5.81 17.14
C LEU A 149 -7.67 7.22 17.39
N GLY A 150 -8.98 7.44 17.30
CA GLY A 150 -9.61 8.74 17.54
C GLY A 150 -9.16 9.85 16.57
N CYS A 151 -8.66 9.52 15.39
CA CYS A 151 -8.14 10.47 14.42
C CYS A 151 -8.61 10.14 12.99
N ASN A 152 -8.48 11.09 12.07
CA ASN A 152 -8.67 10.80 10.65
C ASN A 152 -7.53 9.93 10.17
N ILE A 153 -7.86 8.81 9.50
CA ILE A 153 -6.87 7.82 9.10
C ILE A 153 -7.20 7.16 7.76
N MET A 154 -6.21 7.07 6.89
CA MET A 154 -6.27 6.36 5.62
C MET A 154 -5.30 5.19 5.64
N TYR A 155 -5.71 4.04 5.09
CA TYR A 155 -4.94 2.80 5.14
C TYR A 155 -5.31 1.84 4.01
N GLY A 156 -4.41 0.88 3.74
CA GLY A 156 -4.57 -0.23 2.80
C GLY A 156 -4.91 -1.55 3.50
N HIS A 157 -4.05 -2.57 3.37
CA HIS A 157 -4.04 -3.89 4.02
C HIS A 157 -5.25 -4.80 3.75
N TRP A 158 -6.47 -4.30 3.93
CA TRP A 158 -7.70 -5.11 3.84
C TRP A 158 -8.17 -5.32 2.40
N HIS A 159 -7.60 -4.58 1.45
CA HIS A 159 -7.89 -4.64 0.02
C HIS A 159 -9.33 -4.27 -0.36
N ASP A 160 -10.17 -3.89 0.59
CA ASP A 160 -11.55 -3.50 0.38
C ASP A 160 -11.75 -1.98 0.47
N LEU A 161 -12.93 -1.53 0.11
CA LEU A 161 -13.36 -0.15 0.29
C LEU A 161 -14.28 -0.06 1.50
N GLN A 162 -13.80 0.62 2.53
CA GLN A 162 -14.62 0.99 3.68
C GLN A 162 -14.39 2.44 4.06
N GLN A 163 -15.47 3.12 4.43
CA GLN A 163 -15.43 4.40 5.09
C GLN A 163 -16.30 4.36 6.33
N HIS A 164 -15.81 4.89 7.43
CA HIS A 164 -16.60 5.08 8.64
C HIS A 164 -16.29 6.44 9.27
N SER A 165 -17.35 7.14 9.73
CA SER A 165 -17.23 8.41 10.42
C SER A 165 -17.87 8.32 11.79
N ALA A 166 -17.26 8.95 12.79
CA ALA A 166 -17.79 9.02 14.15
C ALA A 166 -17.62 10.44 14.71
N THR A 167 -18.52 10.83 15.58
CA THR A 167 -18.46 12.11 16.30
C THR A 167 -17.49 12.01 17.48
N HIS A 168 -16.58 12.96 17.55
CA HIS A 168 -15.68 13.17 18.69
C HIS A 168 -15.86 14.58 19.25
N VAL A 169 -15.34 14.84 20.46
CA VAL A 169 -15.46 16.14 21.14
C VAL A 169 -14.88 17.28 20.30
N ASP A 170 -13.81 17.02 19.56
CA ASP A 170 -13.11 17.97 18.69
C ASP A 170 -13.60 17.94 17.22
N GLY A 171 -14.77 17.35 16.98
CA GLY A 171 -15.41 17.24 15.66
C GLY A 171 -15.37 15.83 15.07
N PRO A 172 -15.99 15.64 13.90
CA PRO A 172 -16.06 14.33 13.26
C PRO A 172 -14.68 13.83 12.83
N LYS A 173 -14.48 12.52 12.96
CA LYS A 173 -13.29 11.79 12.47
C LYS A 173 -13.74 10.69 11.52
N SER A 174 -12.93 10.42 10.52
CA SER A 174 -13.22 9.38 9.55
C SER A 174 -12.01 8.48 9.30
N ALA A 175 -12.30 7.22 8.97
CA ALA A 175 -11.32 6.25 8.52
C ALA A 175 -11.67 5.79 7.11
N TRP A 176 -10.65 5.60 6.27
CA TRP A 176 -10.78 5.12 4.88
C TRP A 176 -9.87 3.94 4.65
N SER A 177 -10.46 2.78 4.26
CA SER A 177 -9.78 1.69 3.59
C SER A 177 -9.91 1.93 2.09
N ILE A 178 -8.80 2.01 1.37
CA ILE A 178 -8.79 2.50 -0.02
C ILE A 178 -8.53 1.41 -1.06
N GLY A 179 -8.79 0.14 -0.72
CA GLY A 179 -8.56 -0.95 -1.65
C GLY A 179 -7.09 -1.31 -1.85
N CYS A 180 -6.75 -1.80 -3.03
CA CYS A 180 -5.39 -2.16 -3.43
C CYS A 180 -5.20 -2.03 -4.95
N LEU A 181 -3.97 -2.28 -5.41
CA LEU A 181 -3.62 -2.38 -6.85
C LEU A 181 -3.07 -3.78 -7.20
N LYS A 182 -3.27 -4.75 -6.29
CA LYS A 182 -2.81 -6.13 -6.42
C LYS A 182 -3.44 -6.80 -7.64
N ASP A 183 -2.68 -7.67 -8.29
CA ASP A 183 -3.26 -8.59 -9.28
C ASP A 183 -4.32 -9.50 -8.62
N MET A 184 -5.56 -9.41 -9.11
CA MET A 184 -6.70 -10.17 -8.58
C MET A 184 -7.00 -11.43 -9.39
N ALA A 185 -6.17 -11.78 -10.39
CA ALA A 185 -6.36 -13.01 -11.15
C ALA A 185 -6.36 -14.25 -10.24
N GLU A 186 -7.16 -15.25 -10.58
CA GLU A 186 -7.29 -16.49 -9.79
C GLU A 186 -5.95 -17.21 -9.67
N GLU A 187 -5.18 -17.22 -10.74
CA GLU A 187 -3.87 -17.86 -10.82
C GLU A 187 -2.86 -17.25 -9.83
N SER A 188 -2.94 -15.94 -9.62
CA SER A 188 -2.11 -15.20 -8.66
C SER A 188 -2.59 -15.34 -7.22
N ASN A 189 -3.81 -15.83 -7.00
CA ASN A 189 -4.47 -15.87 -5.70
C ASN A 189 -5.04 -17.25 -5.33
N THR A 190 -4.41 -18.33 -5.78
CA THR A 190 -4.84 -19.73 -5.56
C THR A 190 -5.06 -20.09 -4.08
N TRP A 191 -4.38 -19.40 -3.17
CA TRP A 191 -4.54 -19.59 -1.71
C TRP A 191 -5.92 -19.20 -1.19
N LEU A 192 -6.70 -18.42 -1.94
CA LEU A 192 -8.09 -18.06 -1.62
C LEU A 192 -9.03 -19.24 -1.78
N GLN A 193 -8.69 -20.26 -2.60
CA GLN A 193 -9.54 -21.43 -2.84
C GLN A 193 -10.97 -21.04 -3.25
N ASN A 194 -11.10 -20.10 -4.18
CA ASN A 194 -12.38 -19.55 -4.67
C ASN A 194 -13.27 -18.93 -3.57
N ARG A 195 -12.68 -18.51 -2.46
CA ARG A 195 -13.43 -17.81 -1.42
C ARG A 195 -13.90 -16.46 -1.96
N ALA A 196 -15.17 -16.15 -1.72
CA ALA A 196 -15.68 -14.80 -2.02
C ALA A 196 -14.90 -13.74 -1.23
N ILE A 197 -14.45 -12.72 -1.93
CA ILE A 197 -13.70 -11.58 -1.39
C ILE A 197 -14.41 -10.29 -1.77
N ASN A 198 -14.18 -9.23 -1.01
CA ASN A 198 -14.67 -7.89 -1.26
C ASN A 198 -13.55 -6.94 -1.68
N TRP A 199 -12.46 -7.46 -2.24
CA TRP A 199 -11.34 -6.68 -2.72
C TRP A 199 -11.75 -5.74 -3.85
N ALA A 200 -11.14 -4.57 -3.87
CA ALA A 200 -11.40 -3.57 -4.90
C ALA A 200 -10.09 -2.93 -5.35
N HIS A 201 -9.94 -2.75 -6.66
CA HIS A 201 -8.90 -1.87 -7.18
C HIS A 201 -9.31 -0.43 -6.96
N ALA A 202 -8.46 0.33 -6.26
CA ALA A 202 -8.67 1.75 -6.03
C ALA A 202 -7.40 2.45 -5.55
N PHE A 203 -7.42 3.76 -5.64
CA PHE A 203 -6.50 4.69 -5.00
C PHE A 203 -7.30 5.87 -4.44
N ALA A 204 -6.64 6.80 -3.75
CA ALA A 204 -7.30 8.00 -3.26
C ALA A 204 -6.54 9.26 -3.69
N VAL A 205 -7.28 10.31 -4.00
CA VAL A 205 -6.79 11.68 -4.15
C VAL A 205 -7.22 12.47 -2.93
N VAL A 206 -6.28 13.19 -2.32
CA VAL A 206 -6.55 13.99 -1.12
C VAL A 206 -6.13 15.42 -1.37
N ASP A 207 -7.10 16.33 -1.32
CA ASP A 207 -6.84 17.77 -1.41
C ASP A 207 -6.70 18.35 0.00
N PHE A 208 -5.55 18.92 0.31
CA PHE A 208 -5.28 19.59 1.58
C PHE A 208 -5.47 21.10 1.48
N TYR A 209 -6.07 21.69 2.51
CA TYR A 209 -6.27 23.14 2.63
C TYR A 209 -5.32 23.76 3.65
N ASN A 210 -5.16 25.09 3.61
CA ASN A 210 -4.19 25.85 4.40
C ASN A 210 -4.24 25.62 5.92
N ASN A 211 -5.39 25.20 6.46
CA ASN A 211 -5.56 24.89 7.89
C ASN A 211 -5.40 23.40 8.23
N GLY A 212 -4.90 22.60 7.26
CA GLY A 212 -4.73 21.16 7.37
C GLY A 212 -6.04 20.38 7.27
N LEU A 213 -7.15 21.01 6.93
CA LEU A 213 -8.37 20.33 6.50
C LEU A 213 -8.14 19.67 5.15
N PHE A 214 -8.97 18.71 4.81
CA PHE A 214 -8.78 17.93 3.59
C PHE A 214 -10.11 17.40 3.05
N THR A 215 -10.11 17.08 1.77
CA THR A 215 -11.17 16.33 1.07
C THR A 215 -10.57 15.03 0.55
N VAL A 216 -11.29 13.93 0.65
CA VAL A 216 -10.87 12.62 0.13
C VAL A 216 -11.76 12.21 -1.03
N HIS A 217 -11.13 11.84 -2.13
CA HIS A 217 -11.78 11.23 -3.30
C HIS A 217 -11.20 9.82 -3.46
N VAL A 218 -11.97 8.80 -3.08
CA VAL A 218 -11.61 7.40 -3.35
C VAL A 218 -12.00 7.09 -4.80
N VAL A 219 -11.02 6.74 -5.60
CA VAL A 219 -11.15 6.48 -7.04
C VAL A 219 -11.09 4.98 -7.26
N GLN A 220 -12.25 4.36 -7.46
CA GLN A 220 -12.34 2.93 -7.75
C GLN A 220 -12.01 2.66 -9.22
N ILE A 221 -11.26 1.59 -9.46
CA ILE A 221 -10.91 1.10 -10.81
C ILE A 221 -11.74 -0.16 -11.06
N ILE A 222 -12.52 -0.16 -12.15
CA ILE A 222 -13.38 -1.27 -12.54
C ILE A 222 -12.93 -1.79 -13.90
N ASN A 223 -12.50 -3.04 -13.94
CA ASN A 223 -11.99 -3.66 -15.17
C ASN A 223 -10.93 -2.81 -15.89
N GLY A 224 -9.96 -2.30 -15.13
CA GLY A 224 -8.87 -1.48 -15.67
C GLY A 224 -9.28 -0.07 -16.10
N ARG A 225 -10.44 0.44 -15.66
CA ARG A 225 -10.96 1.76 -16.04
C ARG A 225 -11.47 2.54 -14.84
N THR A 226 -11.36 3.84 -14.94
CA THR A 226 -12.00 4.77 -13.99
C THR A 226 -12.38 6.07 -14.67
N SER A 227 -13.19 6.88 -14.00
CA SER A 227 -13.42 8.27 -14.36
C SER A 227 -12.94 9.18 -13.24
N LEU A 228 -12.09 10.14 -13.56
CA LEU A 228 -11.57 11.10 -12.63
C LEU A 228 -11.78 12.51 -13.18
N TRP A 229 -12.52 13.35 -12.46
CA TRP A 229 -12.88 14.73 -12.85
C TRP A 229 -13.55 14.86 -14.23
N GLY A 230 -14.29 13.83 -14.63
CA GLY A 230 -14.99 13.79 -15.91
C GLY A 230 -14.19 13.20 -17.07
N GLU A 231 -12.90 12.93 -16.87
CA GLU A 231 -12.05 12.25 -17.86
C GLU A 231 -12.07 10.74 -17.63
N LEU A 232 -12.16 9.98 -18.72
CA LEU A 232 -12.03 8.52 -18.70
C LEU A 232 -10.54 8.15 -18.73
N ILE A 233 -10.13 7.33 -17.77
CA ILE A 233 -8.78 6.72 -17.72
C ILE A 233 -8.95 5.24 -18.00
N ASP A 234 -8.20 4.71 -18.98
CA ASP A 234 -8.23 3.31 -19.41
C ASP A 234 -6.80 2.74 -19.36
N GLY A 235 -6.58 1.73 -18.54
CA GLY A 235 -5.30 1.02 -18.40
C GLY A 235 -5.19 -0.27 -19.20
N ASN A 236 -6.21 -0.60 -20.07
CA ASN A 236 -6.20 -1.81 -20.88
C ASN A 236 -5.49 -1.63 -22.23
#